data_d99c0a97aa2375072c9f779d3002488d
#
_entry.id   d99c0a97aa2375072c9f779d3002488d
#
_cell.length_a   1.000
_cell.length_b   1.000
_cell.length_c   1.000
_cell.angle_alpha   90.00
_cell.angle_beta   90.00
_cell.angle_gamma   90.00
#
_symmetry.space_group_name_H-M   'P 1'
#
loop_
_entity.id
_entity.type
_entity.pdbx_description
1 polymer ?
#
loop_
_entity_poly.entity_id
_entity_poly.type
_entity_poly.pdbx_seq_one_letter_code
_entity_poly.pdbx_strand_id
1 'polypeptide(L)'
;MINLLPNTPETVGIINQQLIEKLPDGAYLLNLARGVHVVEDDLLAALDSGKVKGAMMDVFNREPLPPESPLWQHPRVTITPHVAAITRPAEAVEYISRTIAQLEKGERVCGQVDRARGY
;
A
#
# COMPACT_ATOMS: atom_id res chain seq x y z
N MET A 1 4.78 7.53 -8.64
CA MET A 1 3.44 7.15 -8.14
C MET A 1 3.56 6.67 -6.69
N ILE A 2 2.63 7.05 -5.82
CA ILE A 2 2.57 6.55 -4.43
C ILE A 2 1.20 5.88 -4.25
N ASN A 3 1.20 4.64 -3.77
CA ASN A 3 -0.01 3.89 -3.46
C ASN A 3 -0.33 3.97 -1.96
N LEU A 4 -1.51 4.50 -1.66
CA LEU A 4 -2.10 4.60 -0.32
C LEU A 4 -3.57 4.13 -0.29
N LEU A 5 -3.97 3.35 -1.29
CA LEU A 5 -5.36 2.88 -1.45
C LEU A 5 -5.78 1.94 -0.31
N PRO A 6 -7.06 1.96 0.08
CA PRO A 6 -7.61 0.92 0.95
C PRO A 6 -7.65 -0.42 0.21
N ASN A 7 -7.61 -1.53 0.96
CA ASN A 7 -7.76 -2.86 0.40
C ASN A 7 -9.25 -3.17 0.19
N THR A 8 -9.69 -3.13 -1.04
CA THR A 8 -11.05 -3.49 -1.47
C THR A 8 -10.98 -4.43 -2.67
N PRO A 9 -12.07 -5.12 -3.03
CA PRO A 9 -12.08 -5.96 -4.23
C PRO A 9 -11.64 -5.21 -5.50
N GLU A 10 -11.96 -3.92 -5.61
CA GLU A 10 -11.64 -3.09 -6.78
C GLU A 10 -10.17 -2.65 -6.84
N THR A 11 -9.45 -2.75 -5.72
CA THR A 11 -8.04 -2.32 -5.66
C THR A 11 -7.05 -3.46 -5.74
N VAL A 12 -7.52 -4.71 -5.70
CA VAL A 12 -6.66 -5.89 -5.90
C VAL A 12 -6.11 -5.89 -7.32
N GLY A 13 -4.77 -5.98 -7.44
CA GLY A 13 -4.07 -5.99 -8.72
C GLY A 13 -4.23 -4.71 -9.55
N ILE A 14 -4.63 -3.61 -8.93
CA ILE A 14 -4.84 -2.33 -9.64
C ILE A 14 -3.54 -1.79 -10.25
N ILE A 15 -2.40 -2.06 -9.62
CA ILE A 15 -1.07 -1.70 -10.12
C ILE A 15 -0.53 -2.89 -10.90
N ASN A 16 -0.95 -2.97 -12.14
CA ASN A 16 -0.58 -3.98 -13.12
C ASN A 16 0.12 -3.33 -14.31
N GLN A 17 0.49 -4.14 -15.29
CA GLN A 17 1.14 -3.69 -16.51
C GLN A 17 0.40 -2.52 -17.18
N GLN A 18 -0.93 -2.61 -17.32
CA GLN A 18 -1.73 -1.59 -18.00
C GLN A 18 -1.67 -0.23 -17.30
N LEU A 19 -1.63 -0.20 -15.97
CA LEU A 19 -1.47 1.04 -15.22
C LEU A 19 -0.03 1.55 -15.29
N ILE A 20 0.95 0.66 -15.16
CA ILE A 20 2.37 1.00 -15.21
C ILE A 20 2.74 1.61 -16.56
N GLU A 21 2.21 1.09 -17.66
CA GLU A 21 2.45 1.63 -19.00
C GLU A 21 1.99 3.09 -19.18
N LYS A 22 0.98 3.51 -18.40
CA LYS A 22 0.48 4.90 -18.43
C LYS A 22 1.34 5.88 -17.63
N LEU A 23 2.28 5.39 -16.82
CA LEU A 23 3.21 6.24 -16.09
C LEU A 23 4.25 6.84 -17.05
N PRO A 24 4.83 8.00 -16.73
CA PRO A 24 6.00 8.49 -17.45
C PRO A 24 7.14 7.48 -17.40
N ASP A 25 7.96 7.42 -18.46
CA ASP A 25 9.17 6.61 -18.47
C ASP A 25 10.13 7.04 -17.37
N GLY A 26 10.71 6.07 -16.69
CA GLY A 26 11.56 6.32 -15.54
C GLY A 26 10.81 6.74 -14.26
N ALA A 27 9.52 6.48 -14.18
CA ALA A 27 8.74 6.74 -12.96
C ALA A 27 9.26 5.94 -11.75
N TYR A 28 9.00 6.44 -10.55
CA TYR A 28 9.19 5.70 -9.30
C TYR A 28 7.84 5.23 -8.77
N LEU A 29 7.81 3.99 -8.24
CA LEU A 29 6.66 3.42 -7.56
C LEU A 29 6.94 3.27 -6.06
N LEU A 30 6.04 3.76 -5.21
CA LEU A 30 6.07 3.53 -3.76
C LEU A 30 4.77 2.83 -3.36
N ASN A 31 4.87 1.62 -2.80
CA ASN A 31 3.73 0.90 -2.24
C ASN A 31 3.81 0.90 -0.71
N LEU A 32 3.02 1.78 -0.09
CA LEU A 32 2.90 1.96 1.35
C LEU A 32 1.50 1.54 1.86
N ALA A 33 0.73 0.86 1.03
CA ALA A 33 -0.65 0.47 1.31
C ALA A 33 -0.80 -1.02 1.62
N ARG A 34 -1.00 -1.85 0.58
CA ARG A 34 -1.08 -3.32 0.70
C ARG A 34 -0.40 -3.99 -0.49
N GLY A 35 0.20 -5.16 -0.27
CA GLY A 35 0.89 -5.92 -1.30
C GLY A 35 -0.03 -6.34 -2.44
N VAL A 36 -1.25 -6.77 -2.12
CA VAL A 36 -2.25 -7.23 -3.11
C VAL A 36 -2.62 -6.18 -4.17
N HIS A 37 -2.27 -4.91 -3.98
CA HIS A 37 -2.51 -3.89 -4.98
C HIS A 37 -1.54 -3.98 -6.17
N VAL A 38 -0.37 -4.59 -6.00
CA VAL A 38 0.69 -4.67 -7.01
C VAL A 38 0.77 -6.08 -7.56
N VAL A 39 0.74 -6.20 -8.88
CA VAL A 39 1.12 -7.42 -9.58
C VAL A 39 2.66 -7.43 -9.65
N GLU A 40 3.28 -8.23 -8.77
CA GLU A 40 4.73 -8.20 -8.54
C GLU A 40 5.53 -8.54 -9.80
N ASP A 41 5.04 -9.49 -10.62
CA ASP A 41 5.68 -9.86 -11.89
C ASP A 41 5.67 -8.70 -12.91
N ASP A 42 4.57 -7.95 -12.98
CA ASP A 42 4.46 -6.78 -13.85
C ASP A 42 5.40 -5.65 -13.39
N LEU A 43 5.53 -5.48 -12.07
CA LEU A 43 6.48 -4.52 -11.51
C LEU A 43 7.92 -4.90 -11.83
N LEU A 44 8.30 -6.17 -11.66
CA LEU A 44 9.64 -6.67 -11.98
C LEU A 44 9.96 -6.44 -13.46
N ALA A 45 9.05 -6.80 -14.36
CA ALA A 45 9.23 -6.57 -15.80
C ALA A 45 9.40 -5.09 -16.14
N ALA A 46 8.64 -4.21 -15.46
CA ALA A 46 8.75 -2.77 -15.65
C ALA A 46 10.05 -2.17 -15.09
N LEU A 47 10.58 -2.74 -14.02
CA LEU A 47 11.88 -2.38 -13.48
C LEU A 47 13.00 -2.81 -14.45
N ASP A 48 12.94 -4.05 -14.95
CA ASP A 48 13.94 -4.60 -15.87
C ASP A 48 14.01 -3.82 -17.19
N SER A 49 12.85 -3.46 -17.74
CA SER A 49 12.77 -2.64 -18.96
C SER A 49 13.17 -1.17 -18.74
N GLY A 50 13.23 -0.70 -17.51
CA GLY A 50 13.49 0.70 -17.18
C GLY A 50 12.25 1.60 -17.28
N LYS A 51 11.07 1.08 -17.57
CA LYS A 51 9.79 1.81 -17.53
C LYS A 51 9.56 2.40 -16.13
N VAL A 52 9.84 1.59 -15.09
CA VAL A 52 9.96 2.03 -13.70
C VAL A 52 11.43 2.10 -13.33
N LYS A 53 11.90 3.27 -12.90
CA LYS A 53 13.30 3.50 -12.55
C LYS A 53 13.68 2.92 -11.21
N GLY A 54 12.72 2.82 -10.30
CA GLY A 54 12.90 2.22 -8.98
C GLY A 54 11.58 2.08 -8.25
N ALA A 55 11.53 1.13 -7.33
CA ALA A 55 10.37 0.89 -6.48
C ALA A 55 10.76 0.84 -5.00
N MET A 56 9.90 1.37 -4.13
CA MET A 56 9.94 1.18 -2.69
C MET A 56 8.71 0.39 -2.28
N MET A 57 8.94 -0.79 -1.70
CA MET A 57 7.91 -1.74 -1.30
C MET A 57 7.99 -1.92 0.21
N ASP A 58 6.96 -1.42 0.92
CA ASP A 58 6.82 -1.61 2.37
C ASP A 58 5.92 -2.81 2.71
N VAL A 59 5.17 -3.28 1.71
CA VAL A 59 4.16 -4.34 1.82
C VAL A 59 4.21 -5.29 0.62
N PHE A 60 3.84 -6.56 0.85
CA PHE A 60 3.99 -7.64 -0.13
C PHE A 60 2.73 -8.52 -0.18
N ASN A 61 2.54 -9.25 -1.28
CA ASN A 61 1.43 -10.19 -1.43
C ASN A 61 1.48 -11.32 -0.40
N ARG A 62 2.69 -11.73 -0.01
CA ARG A 62 2.93 -12.67 1.09
C ARG A 62 3.88 -12.03 2.09
N GLU A 63 3.44 -11.94 3.32
CA GLU A 63 4.25 -11.41 4.42
C GLU A 63 4.42 -12.46 5.53
N PRO A 64 5.63 -12.66 6.06
CA PRO A 64 6.90 -12.05 5.62
C PRO A 64 7.25 -12.39 4.17
N LEU A 65 7.93 -11.45 3.47
CA LEU A 65 8.36 -11.67 2.08
C LEU A 65 9.25 -12.95 2.02
N PRO A 66 8.87 -13.94 1.17
CA PRO A 66 9.61 -15.18 1.08
C PRO A 66 11.09 -14.97 0.74
N PRO A 67 12.01 -15.75 1.32
CA PRO A 67 13.46 -15.62 1.04
C PRO A 67 13.81 -15.77 -0.44
N GLU A 68 13.02 -16.57 -1.18
CA GLU A 68 13.19 -16.83 -2.61
C GLU A 68 12.64 -15.72 -3.51
N SER A 69 11.98 -14.71 -2.95
CA SER A 69 11.41 -13.63 -3.76
C SER A 69 12.48 -12.87 -4.54
N PRO A 70 12.29 -12.68 -5.86
CA PRO A 70 13.22 -11.93 -6.68
C PRO A 70 13.33 -10.45 -6.28
N LEU A 71 12.36 -9.93 -5.55
CA LEU A 71 12.38 -8.55 -5.05
C LEU A 71 13.57 -8.29 -4.13
N TRP A 72 14.04 -9.30 -3.35
CA TRP A 72 15.19 -9.13 -2.45
C TRP A 72 16.49 -8.77 -3.19
N GLN A 73 16.68 -9.32 -4.36
CA GLN A 73 17.93 -9.16 -5.11
C GLN A 73 17.84 -8.08 -6.21
N HIS A 74 16.66 -7.53 -6.44
CA HIS A 74 16.49 -6.58 -7.51
C HIS A 74 17.14 -5.22 -7.17
N PRO A 75 18.14 -4.73 -7.94
CA PRO A 75 18.97 -3.58 -7.57
C PRO A 75 18.22 -2.24 -7.52
N ARG A 76 17.00 -2.19 -8.06
CA ARG A 76 16.15 -0.99 -8.10
C ARG A 76 14.96 -1.09 -7.15
N VAL A 77 14.93 -2.09 -6.26
CA VAL A 77 13.88 -2.24 -5.24
C VAL A 77 14.46 -1.92 -3.87
N THR A 78 13.79 -1.05 -3.16
CA THR A 78 14.02 -0.80 -1.73
C THR A 78 12.91 -1.47 -0.95
N ILE A 79 13.26 -2.29 0.03
CA ILE A 79 12.31 -3.03 0.87
C ILE A 79 12.33 -2.44 2.28
N THR A 80 11.15 -2.22 2.85
CA THR A 80 10.96 -1.94 4.27
C THR A 80 9.94 -2.93 4.85
N PRO A 81 10.04 -3.27 6.17
CA PRO A 81 9.28 -4.37 6.74
C PRO A 81 7.92 -3.92 7.31
N HIS A 82 7.04 -3.37 6.45
CA HIS A 82 5.69 -2.93 6.79
C HIS A 82 5.67 -1.93 7.96
N VAL A 83 6.47 -0.87 7.83
CA VAL A 83 6.69 0.14 8.88
C VAL A 83 6.31 1.57 8.46
N ALA A 84 5.77 1.75 7.26
CA ALA A 84 5.44 3.06 6.71
C ALA A 84 4.40 3.84 7.53
N ALA A 85 3.57 3.14 8.31
CA ALA A 85 2.53 3.74 9.15
C ALA A 85 2.49 3.10 10.55
N ILE A 86 3.53 3.29 11.33
CA ILE A 86 3.58 2.82 12.72
C ILE A 86 2.61 3.65 13.56
N THR A 87 1.60 2.99 14.12
CA THR A 87 0.63 3.60 15.03
C THR A 87 1.32 4.00 16.34
N ARG A 88 1.17 5.25 16.73
CA ARG A 88 1.61 5.74 18.05
C ARG A 88 0.54 5.45 19.08
N PRO A 89 0.78 4.58 20.09
CA PRO A 89 -0.27 4.11 20.98
C PRO A 89 -1.00 5.25 21.72
N ALA A 90 -0.27 6.25 22.21
CA ALA A 90 -0.88 7.36 22.95
C ALA A 90 -1.85 8.18 22.09
N GLU A 91 -1.46 8.50 20.84
CA GLU A 91 -2.31 9.24 19.90
C GLU A 91 -3.53 8.41 19.49
N ALA A 92 -3.34 7.09 19.29
CA ALA A 92 -4.43 6.18 18.96
C ALA A 92 -5.46 6.09 20.11
N VAL A 93 -5.01 5.96 21.35
CA VAL A 93 -5.91 5.90 22.51
C VAL A 93 -6.71 7.20 22.65
N GLU A 94 -6.06 8.36 22.52
CA GLU A 94 -6.74 9.65 22.56
C GLU A 94 -7.79 9.79 21.46
N TYR A 95 -7.42 9.47 20.23
CA TYR A 95 -8.33 9.51 19.09
C TYR A 95 -9.53 8.58 19.28
N ILE A 96 -9.30 7.32 19.66
CA ILE A 96 -10.36 6.31 19.86
C ILE A 96 -11.29 6.74 20.99
N SER A 97 -10.75 7.17 22.13
CA SER A 97 -11.55 7.60 23.29
C SER A 97 -12.47 8.76 22.94
N ARG A 98 -11.94 9.75 22.22
CA ARG A 98 -12.73 10.90 21.75
C ARG A 98 -13.81 10.46 20.76
N THR A 99 -13.47 9.57 19.82
CA THR A 99 -14.40 9.05 18.82
C THR A 99 -15.55 8.28 19.46
N ILE A 100 -15.27 7.44 20.48
CA ILE A 100 -16.31 6.71 21.24
C ILE A 100 -17.25 7.72 21.92
N ALA A 101 -16.71 8.71 22.63
CA ALA A 101 -17.51 9.72 23.31
C ALA A 101 -18.41 10.54 22.36
N GLN A 102 -17.94 10.80 21.14
CA GLN A 102 -18.74 11.45 20.10
C GLN A 102 -19.87 10.53 19.59
N LEU A 103 -19.57 9.27 19.33
CA LEU A 103 -20.57 8.29 18.89
C LEU A 103 -21.67 8.07 19.94
N GLU A 104 -21.33 8.02 21.24
CA GLU A 104 -22.29 7.91 22.33
C GLU A 104 -23.26 9.11 22.39
N LYS A 105 -22.83 10.28 21.93
CA LYS A 105 -23.66 11.47 21.79
C LYS A 105 -24.47 11.52 20.50
N GLY A 106 -24.31 10.52 19.62
CA GLY A 106 -24.94 10.51 18.31
C GLY A 106 -24.30 11.48 17.29
N GLU A 107 -23.10 11.95 17.56
CA GLU A 107 -22.35 12.84 16.67
C GLU A 107 -21.76 12.07 15.49
N ARG A 108 -21.62 12.74 14.35
CA ARG A 108 -20.85 12.20 13.22
C ARG A 108 -19.37 12.22 13.53
N VAL A 109 -18.67 11.10 13.23
CA VAL A 109 -17.23 10.98 13.40
C VAL A 109 -16.53 10.78 12.06
N CYS A 110 -15.31 11.29 11.95
CA CYS A 110 -14.46 11.03 10.81
C CYS A 110 -13.96 9.57 10.82
N GLY A 111 -13.79 8.97 9.64
CA GLY A 111 -13.26 7.60 9.53
C GLY A 111 -14.29 6.50 9.80
N GLN A 112 -15.57 6.83 9.80
CA GLN A 112 -16.63 5.81 9.86
C GLN A 112 -16.59 4.99 8.59
N VAL A 113 -16.35 3.68 8.74
CA VAL A 113 -16.27 2.75 7.61
C VAL A 113 -17.67 2.47 7.06
N ASP A 114 -17.86 2.68 5.77
CA ASP A 114 -19.01 2.16 5.04
C ASP A 114 -18.82 0.65 4.80
N ARG A 115 -19.61 -0.18 5.47
CA ARG A 115 -19.48 -1.64 5.39
C ARG A 115 -19.74 -2.19 3.98
N ALA A 116 -20.49 -1.48 3.14
CA ALA A 116 -20.74 -1.90 1.77
C ALA A 116 -19.52 -1.64 0.87
N ARG A 117 -18.77 -0.57 1.16
CA ARG A 117 -17.57 -0.20 0.42
C ARG A 117 -16.28 -0.80 0.99
N GLY A 118 -16.25 -1.11 2.28
CA GLY A 118 -15.08 -1.64 2.98
C GLY A 118 -14.07 -0.56 3.44
N TYR A 119 -14.42 0.73 3.29
CA TYR A 119 -13.60 1.86 3.73
C TYR A 119 -14.45 3.08 4.09
#